data_4abaec3b7770254619924d49c4294851
#
_entry.id   4abaec3b7770254619924d49c4294851
#
_cell.length_a   1.000
_cell.length_b   1.000
_cell.length_c   1.000
_cell.angle_alpha   90.00
_cell.angle_beta   90.00
_cell.angle_gamma   90.00
#
_symmetry.space_group_name_H-M   'P 1'
#
loop_
_entity.id
_entity.type
_entity.pdbx_description
1 polymer ?
#
loop_
_entity_poly.entity_id
_entity_poly.type
_entity_poly.pdbx_seq_one_letter_code
_entity_poly.pdbx_strand_id
1 'polypeptide(L)'
;MADVVYLHVGAPKTGTTYLQDRLLANRHRLAEHGVSYPVGGSGDMFDAALDLIDRPWGGHRELVRGEWDNLVQRIKRADGTVVVSHEILAGARSDQVERALAGLDAEVHLVYSARDIARQVPAEWQEQVKHRYRRPFSRFLKSVQAVERRDSTMWFWRVQGLPDVLDRWARGLPPEQVHLVTVPRSAAAPGRLWRRYCRAFGIDPRWAPEGGAARSNSSLGIDETALLRELNRRLRKAGLDSESYRTIVRHVVVHQTLAGRTRMRPVTLPPKARAWAEEIADEWIGYVEDSGISVVGNLQDLRPVFADADPETEAGEAAGAAWADPDRGKPGRVADAALDALVSVILEAAAREDEPAPQTRRSRSTRKVGK
;
A
#
# COMPACT_ATOMS: atom_id res chain seq x y z
N MET A 1 5.82 2.78 29.89
CA MET A 1 4.68 2.36 29.05
C MET A 1 4.39 3.46 28.05
N ALA A 2 3.91 3.11 26.86
CA ALA A 2 3.54 4.12 25.85
C ALA A 2 2.51 5.09 26.42
N ASP A 3 2.73 6.39 26.24
CA ASP A 3 1.77 7.43 26.63
C ASP A 3 0.73 7.62 25.54
N VAL A 4 1.18 7.64 24.27
CA VAL A 4 0.34 7.87 23.09
C VAL A 4 0.65 6.84 22.00
N VAL A 5 -0.38 6.29 21.38
CA VAL A 5 -0.27 5.36 20.24
C VAL A 5 -0.97 5.94 19.01
N TYR A 6 -0.23 6.23 17.96
CA TYR A 6 -0.78 6.57 16.64
C TYR A 6 -0.97 5.31 15.80
N LEU A 7 -2.22 4.97 15.53
CA LEU A 7 -2.60 3.86 14.63
C LEU A 7 -2.87 4.39 13.23
N HIS A 8 -1.90 4.27 12.32
CA HIS A 8 -2.09 4.57 10.91
C HIS A 8 -2.61 3.33 10.17
N VAL A 9 -3.90 3.35 9.84
CA VAL A 9 -4.63 2.19 9.33
C VAL A 9 -4.79 2.15 7.81
N GLY A 10 -4.26 3.09 7.08
CA GLY A 10 -4.37 3.15 5.61
C GLY A 10 -4.80 4.52 5.13
N ALA A 11 -5.34 4.67 3.91
CA ALA A 11 -5.70 3.61 2.96
C ALA A 11 -4.49 3.06 2.17
N PRO A 12 -4.63 1.87 1.56
CA PRO A 12 -3.65 1.44 0.56
C PRO A 12 -3.48 2.48 -0.57
N LYS A 13 -2.29 2.54 -1.17
CA LYS A 13 -1.95 3.46 -2.29
C LYS A 13 -1.95 4.97 -1.97
N THR A 14 -1.80 5.31 -0.71
CA THR A 14 -1.67 6.69 -0.22
C THR A 14 -0.24 7.06 0.20
N GLY A 15 0.75 6.28 -0.23
CA GLY A 15 2.16 6.49 0.14
C GLY A 15 2.59 5.78 1.43
N THR A 16 1.85 4.76 1.85
CA THR A 16 2.10 4.00 3.09
C THR A 16 3.48 3.35 3.10
N THR A 17 3.92 2.76 1.99
CA THR A 17 5.28 2.18 1.88
C THR A 17 6.37 3.23 2.10
N TYR A 18 6.20 4.44 1.52
CA TYR A 18 7.14 5.55 1.73
C TYR A 18 7.22 5.96 3.21
N LEU A 19 6.07 6.03 3.88
CA LEU A 19 5.99 6.31 5.31
C LEU A 19 6.69 5.22 6.13
N GLN A 20 6.35 3.95 5.89
CA GLN A 20 6.86 2.79 6.63
C GLN A 20 8.37 2.63 6.47
N ASP A 21 8.88 2.72 5.23
CA ASP A 21 10.31 2.65 4.93
C ASP A 21 11.08 3.78 5.65
N ARG A 22 10.50 4.99 5.68
CA ARG A 22 11.13 6.14 6.35
C ARG A 22 11.13 6.00 7.88
N LEU A 23 10.04 5.54 8.46
CA LEU A 23 9.98 5.24 9.91
C LEU A 23 10.97 4.13 10.28
N LEU A 24 11.02 3.05 9.52
CA LEU A 24 11.91 1.92 9.74
C LEU A 24 13.40 2.33 9.64
N ALA A 25 13.75 3.06 8.58
CA ALA A 25 15.13 3.53 8.36
C ALA A 25 15.63 4.46 9.48
N ASN A 26 14.73 5.20 10.10
CA ASN A 26 15.08 6.17 11.15
C ASN A 26 14.65 5.74 12.55
N ARG A 27 14.26 4.47 12.78
CA ARG A 27 13.67 4.03 14.05
C ARG A 27 14.54 4.30 15.27
N HIS A 28 15.86 4.20 15.15
CA HIS A 28 16.79 4.48 16.26
C HIS A 28 16.86 5.97 16.57
N ARG A 29 16.93 6.80 15.53
CA ARG A 29 16.94 8.25 15.69
C ARG A 29 15.60 8.79 16.24
N LEU A 30 14.48 8.22 15.82
CA LEU A 30 13.16 8.53 16.37
C LEU A 30 13.09 8.18 17.88
N ALA A 31 13.67 7.03 18.27
CA ALA A 31 13.72 6.61 19.66
C ALA A 31 14.51 7.60 20.57
N GLU A 32 15.57 8.23 20.06
CA GLU A 32 16.30 9.29 20.75
C GLU A 32 15.42 10.51 21.08
N HIS A 33 14.32 10.66 20.37
CA HIS A 33 13.32 11.72 20.57
C HIS A 33 12.01 11.23 21.22
N GLY A 34 12.02 10.04 21.83
CA GLY A 34 10.85 9.49 22.51
C GLY A 34 9.76 8.95 21.57
N VAL A 35 10.09 8.67 20.29
CA VAL A 35 9.17 8.11 19.30
C VAL A 35 9.59 6.70 18.93
N SER A 36 8.76 5.71 19.25
CA SER A 36 8.99 4.29 18.96
C SER A 36 8.24 3.83 17.70
N TYR A 37 8.95 3.14 16.80
CA TYR A 37 8.36 2.34 15.73
C TYR A 37 8.68 0.87 16.04
N PRO A 38 7.76 0.10 16.64
CA PRO A 38 8.06 -1.15 17.35
C PRO A 38 8.18 -2.36 16.42
N VAL A 39 9.11 -2.30 15.46
CA VAL A 39 9.39 -3.37 14.50
C VAL A 39 10.86 -3.79 14.55
N GLY A 40 11.12 -5.08 14.39
CA GLY A 40 12.46 -5.63 14.19
C GLY A 40 12.89 -5.63 12.72
N GLY A 41 11.94 -5.75 11.80
CA GLY A 41 12.15 -5.83 10.36
C GLY A 41 11.00 -5.29 9.51
N SER A 42 11.17 -5.34 8.19
CA SER A 42 10.21 -4.77 7.23
C SER A 42 8.90 -5.55 7.08
N GLY A 43 8.81 -6.78 7.61
CA GLY A 43 7.62 -7.63 7.55
C GLY A 43 6.72 -7.57 8.77
N ASP A 44 7.25 -7.17 9.92
CA ASP A 44 6.59 -7.32 11.21
C ASP A 44 5.21 -6.64 11.30
N MET A 45 5.07 -5.43 10.76
CA MET A 45 3.79 -4.72 10.75
C MET A 45 2.77 -5.39 9.82
N PHE A 46 3.22 -5.95 8.70
CA PHE A 46 2.36 -6.71 7.79
C PHE A 46 1.84 -7.97 8.47
N ASP A 47 2.72 -8.72 9.13
CA ASP A 47 2.37 -9.98 9.79
C ASP A 47 1.38 -9.74 10.93
N ALA A 48 1.63 -8.71 11.76
CA ALA A 48 0.71 -8.30 12.82
C ALA A 48 -0.65 -7.84 12.27
N ALA A 49 -0.65 -7.01 11.22
CA ALA A 49 -1.89 -6.56 10.60
C ALA A 49 -2.66 -7.70 9.93
N LEU A 50 -1.96 -8.68 9.33
CA LEU A 50 -2.56 -9.86 8.71
C LEU A 50 -3.19 -10.78 9.76
N ASP A 51 -2.53 -10.98 10.91
CA ASP A 51 -3.08 -11.72 12.04
C ASP A 51 -4.38 -11.06 12.56
N LEU A 52 -4.35 -9.74 12.77
CA LEU A 52 -5.52 -9.00 13.25
C LEU A 52 -6.73 -9.15 12.33
N ILE A 53 -6.54 -8.93 11.01
CA ILE A 53 -7.66 -8.98 10.06
C ILE A 53 -8.08 -10.40 9.69
N ASP A 54 -7.34 -11.41 10.16
CA ASP A 54 -7.61 -12.86 9.97
C ASP A 54 -7.93 -13.21 8.50
N ARG A 55 -7.14 -12.69 7.58
CA ARG A 55 -7.38 -12.89 6.15
C ARG A 55 -6.39 -13.90 5.54
N PRO A 56 -6.87 -14.88 4.75
CA PRO A 56 -5.98 -15.76 4.03
C PRO A 56 -5.23 -14.99 2.93
N TRP A 57 -3.96 -14.75 3.13
CA TRP A 57 -3.08 -14.06 2.19
C TRP A 57 -1.99 -15.01 1.73
N GLY A 58 -2.25 -15.71 0.61
CA GLY A 58 -1.26 -16.62 0.03
C GLY A 58 -0.78 -17.77 0.93
N GLY A 59 -1.60 -18.19 1.91
CA GLY A 59 -1.25 -19.27 2.85
C GLY A 59 -0.51 -18.81 4.12
N HIS A 60 -0.26 -17.51 4.31
CA HIS A 60 0.49 -17.00 5.47
C HIS A 60 -0.32 -16.94 6.78
N ARG A 61 -1.65 -17.14 6.76
CA ARG A 61 -2.53 -16.99 7.92
C ARG A 61 -2.06 -17.74 9.17
N GLU A 62 -1.66 -18.99 9.01
CA GLU A 62 -1.21 -19.81 10.15
C GLU A 62 0.18 -19.41 10.65
N LEU A 63 1.03 -18.87 9.76
CA LEU A 63 2.39 -18.47 10.09
C LEU A 63 2.45 -17.20 10.92
N VAL A 64 1.41 -16.33 10.82
CA VAL A 64 1.38 -15.03 11.50
C VAL A 64 0.50 -15.02 12.75
N ARG A 65 -0.01 -16.18 13.15
CA ARG A 65 -0.91 -16.27 14.32
C ARG A 65 -0.22 -15.78 15.60
N GLY A 66 -0.83 -14.79 16.28
CA GLY A 66 -0.31 -14.17 17.51
C GLY A 66 0.60 -12.97 17.28
N GLU A 67 0.90 -12.60 16.02
CA GLU A 67 1.77 -11.46 15.74
C GLU A 67 1.14 -10.11 16.15
N TRP A 68 -0.19 -9.98 16.12
CA TRP A 68 -0.84 -8.80 16.69
C TRP A 68 -0.62 -8.69 18.20
N ASP A 69 -0.77 -9.77 18.93
CA ASP A 69 -0.56 -9.80 20.36
C ASP A 69 0.92 -9.54 20.72
N ASN A 70 1.85 -10.06 19.92
CA ASN A 70 3.27 -9.75 20.03
C ASN A 70 3.55 -8.25 19.81
N LEU A 71 2.90 -7.63 18.82
CA LEU A 71 3.01 -6.19 18.57
C LEU A 71 2.47 -5.40 19.76
N VAL A 72 1.31 -5.75 20.31
CA VAL A 72 0.74 -5.13 21.51
C VAL A 72 1.71 -5.20 22.69
N GLN A 73 2.37 -6.34 22.90
CA GLN A 73 3.38 -6.47 23.94
C GLN A 73 4.60 -5.55 23.72
N ARG A 74 5.03 -5.36 22.46
CA ARG A 74 6.10 -4.40 22.14
C ARG A 74 5.66 -2.95 22.41
N ILE A 75 4.41 -2.60 22.09
CA ILE A 75 3.83 -1.29 22.38
C ILE A 75 3.82 -1.03 23.90
N LYS A 76 3.35 -1.99 24.69
CA LYS A 76 3.30 -1.84 26.18
C LYS A 76 4.68 -1.66 26.82
N ARG A 77 5.75 -2.16 26.18
CA ARG A 77 7.13 -2.00 26.66
C ARG A 77 7.82 -0.74 26.17
N ALA A 78 7.24 -0.06 25.20
CA ALA A 78 7.76 1.22 24.71
C ALA A 78 7.40 2.35 25.67
N ASP A 79 8.19 3.41 25.66
CA ASP A 79 7.91 4.65 26.38
C ASP A 79 7.57 5.77 25.39
N GLY A 80 6.83 6.77 25.84
CA GLY A 80 6.47 7.95 25.08
C GLY A 80 5.50 7.66 23.93
N THR A 81 5.80 8.17 22.74
CA THR A 81 4.94 8.05 21.55
C THR A 81 5.26 6.80 20.74
N VAL A 82 4.25 6.03 20.37
CA VAL A 82 4.38 4.85 19.51
C VAL A 82 3.64 5.08 18.19
N VAL A 83 4.27 4.75 17.07
CA VAL A 83 3.63 4.76 15.75
C VAL A 83 3.47 3.34 15.25
N VAL A 84 2.24 2.94 14.94
CA VAL A 84 1.89 1.69 14.24
C VAL A 84 1.36 2.05 12.86
N SER A 85 1.86 1.42 11.80
CA SER A 85 1.44 1.77 10.45
C SER A 85 1.36 0.56 9.54
N HIS A 86 0.13 0.18 9.15
CA HIS A 86 -0.06 -0.73 8.02
C HIS A 86 -1.42 -0.53 7.35
N GLU A 87 -1.42 -0.40 6.02
CA GLU A 87 -2.61 -0.05 5.23
C GLU A 87 -3.70 -1.12 5.17
N ILE A 88 -3.37 -2.40 5.40
CA ILE A 88 -4.39 -3.45 5.40
C ILE A 88 -5.26 -3.42 6.66
N LEU A 89 -4.84 -2.72 7.72
CA LEU A 89 -5.64 -2.50 8.93
C LEU A 89 -6.98 -1.84 8.61
N ALA A 90 -7.05 -0.98 7.58
CA ALA A 90 -8.31 -0.41 7.11
C ALA A 90 -9.40 -1.47 6.82
N GLY A 91 -8.97 -2.70 6.48
CA GLY A 91 -9.88 -3.83 6.21
C GLY A 91 -10.44 -4.53 7.44
N ALA A 92 -10.04 -4.17 8.65
CA ALA A 92 -10.51 -4.79 9.88
C ALA A 92 -12.05 -4.65 10.04
N ARG A 93 -12.70 -5.69 10.57
CA ARG A 93 -14.09 -5.66 10.98
C ARG A 93 -14.20 -5.00 12.36
N SER A 94 -15.42 -4.60 12.75
CA SER A 94 -15.66 -3.93 14.04
C SER A 94 -15.17 -4.75 15.24
N ASP A 95 -15.39 -6.07 15.25
CA ASP A 95 -14.89 -6.98 16.28
C ASP A 95 -13.35 -7.02 16.36
N GLN A 96 -12.69 -6.91 15.21
CA GLN A 96 -11.22 -6.87 15.11
C GLN A 96 -10.68 -5.50 15.53
N VAL A 97 -11.38 -4.41 15.23
CA VAL A 97 -11.04 -3.07 15.71
C VAL A 97 -11.17 -2.99 17.24
N GLU A 98 -12.27 -3.51 17.79
CA GLU A 98 -12.45 -3.59 19.25
C GLU A 98 -11.32 -4.38 19.92
N ARG A 99 -10.95 -5.54 19.38
CA ARG A 99 -9.79 -6.31 19.84
C ARG A 99 -8.48 -5.50 19.75
N ALA A 100 -8.29 -4.75 18.67
CA ALA A 100 -7.08 -3.97 18.46
C ALA A 100 -6.95 -2.85 19.50
N LEU A 101 -8.03 -2.12 19.78
CA LEU A 101 -8.04 -1.00 20.70
C LEU A 101 -8.02 -1.45 22.18
N ALA A 102 -8.76 -2.51 22.52
CA ALA A 102 -8.80 -3.03 23.89
C ALA A 102 -7.44 -3.52 24.42
N GLY A 103 -6.50 -3.85 23.53
CA GLY A 103 -5.15 -4.26 23.89
C GLY A 103 -4.21 -3.10 24.26
N LEU A 104 -4.61 -1.84 24.02
CA LEU A 104 -3.75 -0.66 24.15
C LEU A 104 -4.12 0.13 25.43
N ASP A 105 -3.21 0.14 26.39
CA ASP A 105 -3.35 0.90 27.66
C ASP A 105 -2.67 2.28 27.51
N ALA A 106 -3.08 3.07 26.50
CA ALA A 106 -2.49 4.36 26.15
C ALA A 106 -3.54 5.26 25.50
N GLU A 107 -3.26 6.55 25.38
CA GLU A 107 -4.06 7.44 24.53
C GLU A 107 -3.92 7.05 23.07
N VAL A 108 -5.03 6.73 22.39
CA VAL A 108 -5.01 6.24 21.02
C VAL A 108 -5.43 7.34 20.05
N HIS A 109 -4.59 7.61 19.06
CA HIS A 109 -4.89 8.46 17.93
C HIS A 109 -5.00 7.62 16.66
N LEU A 110 -6.13 7.74 15.98
CA LEU A 110 -6.34 7.15 14.67
C LEU A 110 -5.79 8.07 13.57
N VAL A 111 -5.00 7.52 12.67
CA VAL A 111 -4.56 8.23 11.46
C VAL A 111 -5.04 7.46 10.22
N TYR A 112 -5.79 8.12 9.37
CA TYR A 112 -6.21 7.58 8.08
C TYR A 112 -5.76 8.50 6.95
N SER A 113 -5.09 7.97 5.95
CA SER A 113 -4.66 8.73 4.78
C SER A 113 -5.60 8.48 3.60
N ALA A 114 -6.06 9.53 2.95
CA ALA A 114 -6.98 9.44 1.83
C ALA A 114 -6.44 10.14 0.58
N ARG A 115 -6.77 9.58 -0.57
CA ARG A 115 -6.43 10.08 -1.90
C ARG A 115 -7.68 10.09 -2.75
N ASP A 116 -7.78 10.99 -3.71
CA ASP A 116 -8.91 11.06 -4.62
C ASP A 116 -9.18 9.72 -5.34
N ILE A 117 -10.45 9.46 -5.55
CA ILE A 117 -10.94 8.20 -6.11
C ILE A 117 -10.48 7.98 -7.57
N ALA A 118 -10.23 9.06 -8.33
CA ALA A 118 -9.82 8.96 -9.73
C ALA A 118 -8.41 8.38 -9.87
N ARG A 119 -7.54 8.63 -8.88
CA ARG A 119 -6.21 8.02 -8.79
C ARG A 119 -6.22 6.68 -8.03
N GLN A 120 -7.16 6.48 -7.09
CA GLN A 120 -7.21 5.26 -6.27
C GLN A 120 -7.66 4.03 -7.06
N VAL A 121 -8.73 4.15 -7.84
CA VAL A 121 -9.29 3.02 -8.62
C VAL A 121 -8.27 2.42 -9.59
N PRO A 122 -7.57 3.21 -10.43
CA PRO A 122 -6.50 2.68 -11.27
C PRO A 122 -5.37 2.02 -10.49
N ALA A 123 -4.91 2.66 -9.41
CA ALA A 123 -3.80 2.16 -8.61
C ALA A 123 -4.13 0.81 -7.93
N GLU A 124 -5.35 0.66 -7.42
CA GLU A 124 -5.80 -0.58 -6.81
C GLU A 124 -5.97 -1.70 -7.84
N TRP A 125 -6.54 -1.40 -9.01
CA TRP A 125 -6.62 -2.39 -10.09
C TRP A 125 -5.24 -2.88 -10.52
N GLN A 126 -4.27 -1.98 -10.69
CA GLN A 126 -2.90 -2.34 -11.03
C GLN A 126 -2.26 -3.22 -9.94
N GLU A 127 -2.51 -2.93 -8.67
CA GLU A 127 -2.01 -3.76 -7.58
C GLU A 127 -2.62 -5.16 -7.60
N GLN A 128 -3.93 -5.26 -7.83
CA GLN A 128 -4.57 -6.57 -8.00
C GLN A 128 -3.98 -7.34 -9.20
N VAL A 129 -3.64 -6.65 -10.30
CA VAL A 129 -2.98 -7.29 -11.45
C VAL A 129 -1.60 -7.82 -11.05
N LYS A 130 -0.81 -7.09 -10.24
CA LYS A 130 0.45 -7.59 -9.66
C LYS A 130 0.23 -8.81 -8.75
N HIS A 131 -0.99 -9.00 -8.24
CA HIS A 131 -1.43 -10.15 -7.45
C HIS A 131 -2.28 -11.16 -8.23
N ARG A 132 -1.93 -11.42 -9.48
CA ARG A 132 -2.55 -12.43 -10.37
C ARG A 132 -3.96 -12.11 -10.89
N TYR A 133 -4.48 -10.89 -10.65
CA TYR A 133 -5.76 -10.51 -11.22
C TYR A 133 -5.69 -10.37 -12.74
N ARG A 134 -6.76 -10.74 -13.45
CA ARG A 134 -6.75 -10.87 -14.92
C ARG A 134 -7.88 -10.12 -15.60
N ARG A 135 -8.87 -9.66 -14.81
CA ARG A 135 -10.02 -8.97 -15.40
C ARG A 135 -9.62 -7.62 -15.98
N PRO A 136 -10.26 -7.21 -17.10
CA PRO A 136 -10.11 -5.88 -17.67
C PRO A 136 -10.40 -4.76 -16.65
N PHE A 137 -9.79 -3.60 -16.85
CA PHE A 137 -10.06 -2.41 -16.05
C PHE A 137 -11.53 -2.00 -16.10
N SER A 138 -12.13 -2.03 -17.29
CA SER A 138 -13.55 -1.73 -17.50
C SER A 138 -14.47 -2.61 -16.63
N ARG A 139 -14.18 -3.89 -16.47
CA ARG A 139 -14.95 -4.79 -15.60
C ARG A 139 -14.69 -4.54 -14.13
N PHE A 140 -13.44 -4.22 -13.77
CA PHE A 140 -13.12 -3.84 -12.40
C PHE A 140 -13.85 -2.57 -11.99
N LEU A 141 -13.75 -1.51 -12.79
CA LEU A 141 -14.44 -0.24 -12.57
C LEU A 141 -15.96 -0.44 -12.45
N LYS A 142 -16.58 -1.20 -13.37
CA LYS A 142 -18.01 -1.52 -13.29
C LYS A 142 -18.35 -2.23 -11.96
N SER A 143 -17.52 -3.15 -11.49
CA SER A 143 -17.72 -3.82 -10.20
C SER A 143 -17.64 -2.83 -9.03
N VAL A 144 -16.66 -1.92 -9.05
CA VAL A 144 -16.50 -0.87 -8.02
C VAL A 144 -17.71 0.06 -7.99
N GLN A 145 -18.25 0.43 -9.15
CA GLN A 145 -19.40 1.33 -9.25
C GLN A 145 -20.73 0.67 -8.88
N ALA A 146 -20.86 -0.64 -9.04
CA ALA A 146 -22.12 -1.36 -8.87
C ALA A 146 -22.37 -1.88 -7.44
N VAL A 147 -21.33 -1.92 -6.60
CA VAL A 147 -21.41 -2.49 -5.25
C VAL A 147 -21.73 -1.39 -4.23
N GLU A 148 -22.56 -1.74 -3.24
CA GLU A 148 -22.82 -0.89 -2.08
C GLU A 148 -21.49 -0.49 -1.40
N ARG A 149 -21.33 0.79 -1.11
CA ARG A 149 -20.10 1.36 -0.54
C ARG A 149 -19.98 1.14 0.97
N ARG A 150 -21.11 1.22 1.68
CA ARG A 150 -21.19 1.02 3.13
C ARG A 150 -21.23 -0.47 3.47
N ASP A 151 -20.55 -0.86 4.52
CA ASP A 151 -20.42 -2.25 4.98
C ASP A 151 -20.01 -3.25 3.85
N SER A 152 -19.30 -2.75 2.86
CA SER A 152 -18.99 -3.52 1.67
C SER A 152 -18.09 -4.72 1.97
N THR A 153 -18.43 -5.87 1.42
CA THR A 153 -17.54 -7.05 1.39
C THR A 153 -16.48 -6.96 0.31
N MET A 154 -16.64 -6.02 -0.64
CA MET A 154 -15.63 -5.77 -1.66
C MET A 154 -14.39 -5.13 -1.03
N TRP A 155 -13.23 -5.78 -1.18
CA TRP A 155 -11.97 -5.29 -0.58
C TRP A 155 -11.67 -3.83 -0.90
N PHE A 156 -11.93 -3.39 -2.13
CA PHE A 156 -11.73 -2.00 -2.53
C PHE A 156 -12.45 -1.04 -1.57
N TRP A 157 -13.77 -1.14 -1.46
CA TRP A 157 -14.56 -0.25 -0.59
C TRP A 157 -14.24 -0.44 0.89
N ARG A 158 -13.96 -1.70 1.28
CA ARG A 158 -13.61 -2.02 2.67
C ARG A 158 -12.39 -1.25 3.18
N VAL A 159 -11.41 -0.96 2.31
CA VAL A 159 -10.17 -0.26 2.69
C VAL A 159 -10.08 1.18 2.17
N GLN A 160 -10.87 1.54 1.15
CA GLN A 160 -10.85 2.85 0.50
C GLN A 160 -12.06 3.72 0.85
N GLY A 161 -13.17 3.12 1.29
CA GLY A 161 -14.39 3.84 1.67
C GLY A 161 -14.15 4.68 2.91
N LEU A 162 -13.75 5.94 2.73
CA LEU A 162 -13.33 6.84 3.82
C LEU A 162 -14.34 6.88 4.97
N PRO A 163 -15.64 7.15 4.74
CA PRO A 163 -16.60 7.18 5.84
C PRO A 163 -16.73 5.85 6.57
N ASP A 164 -16.75 4.74 5.83
CA ASP A 164 -16.93 3.40 6.38
C ASP A 164 -15.72 2.93 7.20
N VAL A 165 -14.49 3.27 6.77
CA VAL A 165 -13.28 2.99 7.56
C VAL A 165 -13.25 3.82 8.82
N LEU A 166 -13.58 5.11 8.76
CA LEU A 166 -13.60 5.98 9.93
C LEU A 166 -14.71 5.57 10.91
N ASP A 167 -15.92 5.24 10.46
CA ASP A 167 -17.02 4.76 11.32
C ASP A 167 -16.63 3.50 12.10
N ARG A 168 -15.79 2.62 11.52
CA ARG A 168 -15.31 1.41 12.21
C ARG A 168 -14.18 1.70 13.19
N TRP A 169 -13.17 2.46 12.75
CA TRP A 169 -11.95 2.64 13.53
C TRP A 169 -12.03 3.77 14.55
N ALA A 170 -12.81 4.83 14.27
CA ALA A 170 -12.94 5.98 15.17
C ALA A 170 -14.05 5.80 16.21
N ARG A 171 -14.75 4.65 16.21
CA ARG A 171 -15.82 4.41 17.18
C ARG A 171 -15.32 4.52 18.62
N GLY A 172 -15.86 5.49 19.37
CA GLY A 172 -15.49 5.73 20.76
C GLY A 172 -14.25 6.60 20.95
N LEU A 173 -13.58 7.04 19.87
CA LEU A 173 -12.53 8.04 19.93
C LEU A 173 -13.13 9.45 19.78
N PRO A 174 -12.65 10.43 20.57
CA PRO A 174 -13.05 11.81 20.37
C PRO A 174 -12.50 12.35 19.04
N PRO A 175 -13.20 13.30 18.37
CA PRO A 175 -12.81 13.78 17.03
C PRO A 175 -11.37 14.31 16.94
N GLU A 176 -10.86 14.91 17.99
CA GLU A 176 -9.48 15.43 18.08
C GLU A 176 -8.40 14.34 18.04
N GLN A 177 -8.75 13.10 18.36
CA GLN A 177 -7.86 11.94 18.25
C GLN A 177 -7.96 11.22 16.88
N VAL A 178 -8.77 11.74 15.96
CA VAL A 178 -8.93 11.18 14.62
C VAL A 178 -8.35 12.13 13.57
N HIS A 179 -7.34 11.65 12.84
CA HIS A 179 -6.59 12.48 11.90
C HIS A 179 -6.75 11.96 10.47
N LEU A 180 -7.30 12.78 9.60
CA LEU A 180 -7.32 12.53 8.16
C LEU A 180 -6.11 13.18 7.48
N VAL A 181 -5.24 12.40 6.88
CA VAL A 181 -4.12 12.89 6.07
C VAL A 181 -4.50 12.84 4.60
N THR A 182 -4.67 13.97 3.93
CA THR A 182 -4.92 13.97 2.48
C THR A 182 -3.62 13.82 1.68
N VAL A 183 -3.65 13.02 0.62
CA VAL A 183 -2.49 12.87 -0.29
C VAL A 183 -2.45 14.04 -1.27
N PRO A 184 -1.34 14.79 -1.34
CA PRO A 184 -1.23 15.93 -2.25
C PRO A 184 -1.57 15.57 -3.70
N ARG A 185 -2.21 16.47 -4.43
CA ARG A 185 -2.52 16.31 -5.86
C ARG A 185 -1.26 16.28 -6.72
N SER A 186 -0.34 17.21 -6.46
CA SER A 186 0.90 17.36 -7.21
C SER A 186 2.05 16.57 -6.56
N ALA A 187 2.78 15.82 -7.38
CA ALA A 187 4.06 15.22 -7.02
C ALA A 187 5.18 16.27 -6.90
N ALA A 188 4.94 17.52 -7.37
CA ALA A 188 5.95 18.58 -7.50
C ALA A 188 6.48 19.15 -6.17
N ALA A 189 5.97 18.70 -5.02
CA ALA A 189 6.50 19.12 -3.71
C ALA A 189 7.03 17.92 -2.94
N PRO A 190 8.28 17.49 -3.19
CA PRO A 190 8.94 16.43 -2.43
C PRO A 190 8.82 16.67 -0.93
N GLY A 191 8.58 15.62 -0.17
CA GLY A 191 8.43 15.69 1.29
C GLY A 191 7.15 16.35 1.81
N ARG A 192 6.21 16.85 0.96
CA ARG A 192 4.94 17.41 1.44
C ARG A 192 4.11 16.34 2.18
N LEU A 193 4.01 15.13 1.62
CA LEU A 193 3.28 14.03 2.25
C LEU A 193 3.94 13.64 3.58
N TRP A 194 5.27 13.57 3.63
CA TRP A 194 6.00 13.32 4.86
C TRP A 194 5.69 14.36 5.95
N ARG A 195 5.73 15.65 5.60
CA ARG A 195 5.39 16.72 6.55
C ARG A 195 3.96 16.61 7.07
N ARG A 196 3.01 16.14 6.24
CA ARG A 196 1.64 15.88 6.68
C ARG A 196 1.59 14.73 7.68
N TYR A 197 2.27 13.61 7.41
CA TYR A 197 2.37 12.51 8.37
C TYR A 197 3.02 12.94 9.68
N CYS A 198 4.12 13.68 9.62
CA CYS A 198 4.77 14.21 10.81
C CYS A 198 3.83 15.08 11.65
N ARG A 199 3.05 15.94 11.01
CA ARG A 199 2.05 16.78 11.72
C ARG A 199 0.97 15.89 12.35
N ALA A 200 0.49 14.85 11.67
CA ALA A 200 -0.51 13.94 12.20
C ALA A 200 0.00 13.13 13.40
N PHE A 201 1.29 12.77 13.42
CA PHE A 201 1.93 12.02 14.51
C PHE A 201 2.56 12.91 15.58
N GLY A 202 2.50 14.23 15.47
CA GLY A 202 3.16 15.13 16.41
C GLY A 202 4.69 15.05 16.42
N ILE A 203 5.33 14.61 15.31
CA ILE A 203 6.78 14.42 15.21
C ILE A 203 7.45 15.50 14.33
N ASP A 204 8.69 15.87 14.69
CA ASP A 204 9.48 16.79 13.85
C ASP A 204 9.99 16.06 12.59
N PRO A 205 9.73 16.58 11.38
CA PRO A 205 10.21 15.97 10.15
C PRO A 205 11.73 15.75 10.09
N ARG A 206 12.51 16.52 10.85
CA ARG A 206 13.98 16.46 10.90
C ARG A 206 14.48 15.23 11.67
N TRP A 207 13.65 14.63 12.53
CA TRP A 207 14.01 13.42 13.27
C TRP A 207 14.11 12.18 12.39
N ALA A 208 13.44 12.20 11.24
CA ALA A 208 13.53 11.14 10.24
C ALA A 208 13.83 11.72 8.85
N PRO A 209 15.09 12.11 8.57
CA PRO A 209 15.50 12.59 7.27
C PRO A 209 15.29 11.54 6.18
N GLU A 210 15.25 11.99 4.93
CA GLU A 210 15.20 11.10 3.78
C GLU A 210 16.53 10.34 3.70
N GLY A 211 16.50 9.04 3.94
CA GLY A 211 17.63 8.14 3.74
C GLY A 211 17.63 7.64 2.30
N GLY A 212 18.81 7.12 1.81
CA GLY A 212 19.03 6.71 0.42
C GLY A 212 17.90 5.87 -0.16
N ALA A 213 17.89 5.68 -1.46
CA ALA A 213 16.93 5.03 -2.37
C ALA A 213 15.63 4.55 -1.72
N ALA A 214 14.68 5.45 -1.53
CA ALA A 214 13.30 5.07 -1.23
C ALA A 214 12.83 4.10 -2.32
N ARG A 215 12.27 2.96 -1.92
CA ARG A 215 11.69 2.01 -2.88
C ARG A 215 10.68 2.74 -3.73
N SER A 216 11.03 3.00 -4.98
CA SER A 216 10.10 3.58 -5.94
C SER A 216 9.00 2.55 -6.21
N ASN A 217 7.85 2.70 -5.57
CA ASN A 217 6.64 1.96 -5.93
C ASN A 217 6.03 2.56 -7.20
N SER A 218 6.76 2.51 -8.31
CA SER A 218 6.29 3.02 -9.59
C SER A 218 5.01 2.28 -10.01
N SER A 219 4.01 3.04 -10.41
CA SER A 219 2.82 2.49 -11.06
C SER A 219 3.22 1.93 -12.43
N LEU A 220 2.62 0.83 -12.85
CA LEU A 220 2.78 0.32 -14.21
C LEU A 220 1.99 1.19 -15.19
N GLY A 221 2.42 1.25 -16.43
CA GLY A 221 1.62 1.84 -17.49
C GLY A 221 0.54 0.89 -18.04
N ILE A 222 -0.22 1.37 -19.02
CA ILE A 222 -1.25 0.60 -19.70
C ILE A 222 -0.64 -0.64 -20.37
N ASP A 223 0.49 -0.48 -21.07
CA ASP A 223 1.11 -1.52 -21.88
C ASP A 223 1.75 -2.60 -20.99
N GLU A 224 2.42 -2.20 -19.92
CA GLU A 224 3.01 -3.07 -18.90
C GLU A 224 1.93 -3.85 -18.15
N THR A 225 0.81 -3.19 -17.81
CA THR A 225 -0.32 -3.85 -17.15
C THR A 225 -1.02 -4.84 -18.09
N ALA A 226 -1.14 -4.51 -19.37
CA ALA A 226 -1.70 -5.41 -20.38
C ALA A 226 -0.83 -6.67 -20.53
N LEU A 227 0.49 -6.52 -20.60
CA LEU A 227 1.44 -7.64 -20.59
C LEU A 227 1.26 -8.52 -19.37
N LEU A 228 1.26 -7.91 -18.18
CA LEU A 228 1.17 -8.67 -16.92
C LEU A 228 -0.15 -9.43 -16.79
N ARG A 229 -1.26 -8.86 -17.26
CA ARG A 229 -2.57 -9.56 -17.28
C ARG A 229 -2.54 -10.79 -18.21
N GLU A 230 -1.92 -10.67 -19.37
CA GLU A 230 -1.77 -11.78 -20.31
C GLU A 230 -0.85 -12.85 -19.73
N LEU A 231 0.27 -12.45 -19.14
CA LEU A 231 1.19 -13.34 -18.44
C LEU A 231 0.48 -14.10 -17.31
N ASN A 232 -0.30 -13.41 -16.48
CA ASN A 232 -1.09 -14.01 -15.40
C ASN A 232 -2.07 -15.07 -15.90
N ARG A 233 -2.66 -14.85 -17.09
CA ARG A 233 -3.57 -15.81 -17.71
C ARG A 233 -2.83 -17.09 -18.15
N ARG A 234 -1.65 -16.95 -18.73
CA ARG A 234 -0.80 -18.06 -19.18
C ARG A 234 -0.22 -18.84 -18.02
N LEU A 235 0.35 -18.13 -17.02
CA LEU A 235 0.95 -18.76 -15.84
C LEU A 235 -0.07 -19.53 -15.00
N ARG A 236 -1.32 -19.05 -14.93
CA ARG A 236 -2.38 -19.84 -14.29
C ARG A 236 -2.63 -21.17 -15.01
N LYS A 237 -2.64 -21.17 -16.35
CA LYS A 237 -2.81 -22.40 -17.12
C LYS A 237 -1.63 -23.35 -16.95
N ALA A 238 -0.43 -22.79 -16.79
CA ALA A 238 0.79 -23.55 -16.53
C ALA A 238 0.94 -24.05 -15.09
N GLY A 239 0.04 -23.64 -14.16
CA GLY A 239 0.05 -24.10 -12.78
C GLY A 239 1.19 -23.53 -11.93
N LEU A 240 1.75 -22.34 -12.28
CA LEU A 240 2.84 -21.74 -11.50
C LEU A 240 2.41 -21.51 -10.04
N ASP A 241 3.18 -22.02 -9.09
CA ASP A 241 2.94 -21.88 -7.66
C ASP A 241 3.07 -20.44 -7.16
N SER A 242 2.69 -20.18 -5.90
CA SER A 242 2.66 -18.83 -5.34
C SER A 242 4.04 -18.29 -5.02
N GLU A 243 4.98 -19.14 -4.61
CA GLU A 243 6.34 -18.73 -4.26
C GLU A 243 7.12 -18.33 -5.51
N SER A 244 7.10 -19.17 -6.54
CA SER A 244 7.72 -18.87 -7.84
C SER A 244 7.13 -17.61 -8.47
N TYR A 245 5.80 -17.40 -8.35
CA TYR A 245 5.18 -16.16 -8.82
C TYR A 245 5.70 -14.94 -8.06
N ARG A 246 5.83 -15.02 -6.74
CA ARG A 246 6.34 -13.93 -5.91
C ARG A 246 7.77 -13.58 -6.28
N THR A 247 8.63 -14.59 -6.41
CA THR A 247 10.06 -14.41 -6.62
C THR A 247 10.38 -13.97 -8.06
N ILE A 248 9.78 -14.61 -9.05
CA ILE A 248 10.10 -14.34 -10.45
C ILE A 248 9.21 -13.23 -11.01
N VAL A 249 7.89 -13.38 -10.92
CA VAL A 249 6.99 -12.44 -11.60
C VAL A 249 6.91 -11.11 -10.85
N ARG A 250 6.64 -11.12 -9.54
CA ARG A 250 6.51 -9.86 -8.81
C ARG A 250 7.86 -9.18 -8.62
N HIS A 251 8.89 -9.91 -8.20
CA HIS A 251 10.17 -9.29 -7.91
C HIS A 251 10.94 -8.93 -9.19
N VAL A 252 11.26 -9.90 -10.04
CA VAL A 252 12.08 -9.66 -11.23
C VAL A 252 11.29 -8.92 -12.32
N VAL A 253 10.17 -9.49 -12.79
CA VAL A 253 9.44 -8.91 -13.93
C VAL A 253 8.78 -7.58 -13.55
N VAL A 254 8.04 -7.51 -12.42
CA VAL A 254 7.28 -6.31 -12.07
C VAL A 254 8.16 -5.25 -11.44
N HIS A 255 8.86 -5.54 -10.32
CA HIS A 255 9.54 -4.50 -9.55
C HIS A 255 10.89 -4.11 -10.14
N GLN A 256 11.70 -5.05 -10.59
CA GLN A 256 13.02 -4.73 -11.15
C GLN A 256 12.94 -4.25 -12.59
N THR A 257 11.99 -4.76 -13.39
CA THR A 257 11.93 -4.48 -14.83
C THR A 257 10.83 -3.49 -15.19
N LEU A 258 9.56 -3.91 -15.12
CA LEU A 258 8.45 -3.13 -15.66
C LEU A 258 8.24 -1.80 -14.94
N ALA A 259 8.43 -1.77 -13.63
CA ALA A 259 8.28 -0.55 -12.84
C ALA A 259 9.37 0.51 -13.10
N GLY A 260 10.53 0.09 -13.62
CA GLY A 260 11.64 0.97 -14.01
C GLY A 260 11.54 1.55 -15.43
N ARG A 261 10.55 1.14 -16.22
CA ARG A 261 10.38 1.65 -17.61
C ARG A 261 10.00 3.12 -17.60
N THR A 262 10.53 3.87 -18.56
CA THR A 262 10.21 5.29 -18.78
C THR A 262 9.12 5.46 -19.82
N ARG A 263 8.48 6.63 -19.88
CA ARG A 263 7.46 7.00 -20.88
C ARG A 263 6.26 6.04 -20.93
N MET A 264 5.89 5.48 -19.78
CA MET A 264 4.70 4.66 -19.66
C MET A 264 3.43 5.52 -19.82
N ARG A 265 2.41 4.97 -20.48
CA ARG A 265 1.09 5.62 -20.56
C ARG A 265 0.33 5.37 -19.24
N PRO A 266 -0.08 6.40 -18.51
CA PRO A 266 -0.74 6.21 -17.22
C PRO A 266 -2.10 5.52 -17.37
N VAL A 267 -2.48 4.72 -16.39
CA VAL A 267 -3.85 4.19 -16.25
C VAL A 267 -4.68 5.22 -15.52
N THR A 268 -5.72 5.73 -16.16
CA THR A 268 -6.62 6.76 -15.61
C THR A 268 -8.08 6.34 -15.75
N LEU A 269 -8.97 6.96 -14.95
CA LEU A 269 -10.41 6.78 -15.12
C LEU A 269 -10.88 7.31 -16.48
N PRO A 270 -11.87 6.66 -17.10
CA PRO A 270 -12.50 7.18 -18.31
C PRO A 270 -13.30 8.45 -18.02
N PRO A 271 -13.38 9.41 -18.97
CA PRO A 271 -14.13 10.66 -18.81
C PRO A 271 -15.58 10.46 -18.34
N LYS A 272 -16.23 9.38 -18.78
CA LYS A 272 -17.60 9.02 -18.36
C LYS A 272 -17.77 8.70 -16.87
N ALA A 273 -16.66 8.44 -16.16
CA ALA A 273 -16.68 8.20 -14.71
C ALA A 273 -16.54 9.48 -13.88
N ARG A 274 -16.41 10.67 -14.52
CA ARG A 274 -16.18 11.96 -13.84
C ARG A 274 -17.27 12.25 -12.81
N ALA A 275 -18.54 12.28 -13.23
CA ALA A 275 -19.64 12.63 -12.34
C ALA A 275 -19.72 11.69 -11.12
N TRP A 276 -19.50 10.38 -11.33
CA TRP A 276 -19.43 9.40 -10.25
C TRP A 276 -18.26 9.67 -9.29
N ALA A 277 -17.10 10.05 -9.80
CA ALA A 277 -15.93 10.35 -8.97
C ALA A 277 -16.10 11.66 -8.18
N GLU A 278 -16.77 12.64 -8.76
CA GLU A 278 -17.11 13.91 -8.10
C GLU A 278 -18.15 13.70 -6.99
N GLU A 279 -19.19 12.88 -7.23
CA GLU A 279 -20.19 12.48 -6.22
C GLU A 279 -19.51 11.86 -4.98
N ILE A 280 -18.53 10.95 -5.18
CA ILE A 280 -17.80 10.33 -4.08
C ILE A 280 -16.96 11.37 -3.33
N ALA A 281 -16.32 12.29 -4.04
CA ALA A 281 -15.55 13.35 -3.41
C ALA A 281 -16.43 14.27 -2.56
N ASP A 282 -17.63 14.62 -3.05
CA ASP A 282 -18.62 15.41 -2.30
C ASP A 282 -19.09 14.67 -1.04
N GLU A 283 -19.42 13.38 -1.16
CA GLU A 283 -19.79 12.53 -0.02
C GLU A 283 -18.66 12.49 1.05
N TRP A 284 -17.41 12.27 0.62
CA TRP A 284 -16.29 12.17 1.55
C TRP A 284 -15.96 13.50 2.22
N ILE A 285 -15.99 14.59 1.46
CA ILE A 285 -15.72 15.93 1.99
C ILE A 285 -16.82 16.31 2.99
N GLY A 286 -18.09 16.15 2.64
CA GLY A 286 -19.20 16.44 3.54
C GLY A 286 -19.15 15.61 4.84
N TYR A 287 -18.87 14.30 4.73
CA TYR A 287 -18.68 13.44 5.91
C TYR A 287 -17.57 13.97 6.84
N VAL A 288 -16.43 14.40 6.29
CA VAL A 288 -15.32 14.90 7.08
C VAL A 288 -15.65 16.24 7.73
N GLU A 289 -16.30 17.16 7.00
CA GLU A 289 -16.75 18.46 7.51
C GLU A 289 -17.74 18.30 8.67
N ASP A 290 -18.66 17.34 8.57
CA ASP A 290 -19.66 17.05 9.61
C ASP A 290 -19.07 16.30 10.83
N SER A 291 -17.99 15.53 10.64
CA SER A 291 -17.42 14.69 11.70
C SER A 291 -16.59 15.44 12.74
N GLY A 292 -16.12 16.65 12.45
CA GLY A 292 -15.26 17.44 13.32
C GLY A 292 -13.85 16.90 13.52
N ILE A 293 -13.42 15.89 12.74
CA ILE A 293 -12.09 15.28 12.87
C ILE A 293 -10.96 16.21 12.40
N SER A 294 -9.74 15.94 12.84
CA SER A 294 -8.56 16.73 12.47
C SER A 294 -8.13 16.46 11.02
N VAL A 295 -8.10 17.47 10.17
CA VAL A 295 -7.64 17.36 8.78
C VAL A 295 -6.22 17.87 8.63
N VAL A 296 -5.31 17.00 8.22
CA VAL A 296 -3.92 17.32 7.92
C VAL A 296 -3.72 17.34 6.41
N GLY A 297 -3.88 18.49 5.84
CA GLY A 297 -3.80 18.72 4.39
C GLY A 297 -4.88 19.67 3.90
N ASN A 298 -5.51 19.32 2.79
CA ASN A 298 -6.61 20.08 2.21
C ASN A 298 -7.67 19.12 1.68
N LEU A 299 -8.93 19.25 2.06
CA LEU A 299 -10.03 18.42 1.58
C LEU A 299 -10.19 18.48 0.04
N GLN A 300 -9.80 19.61 -0.57
CA GLN A 300 -9.77 19.69 -2.03
C GLN A 300 -8.80 18.70 -2.69
N ASP A 301 -7.84 18.12 -1.96
CA ASP A 301 -7.00 17.02 -2.48
C ASP A 301 -7.81 15.75 -2.77
N LEU A 302 -9.01 15.61 -2.20
CA LEU A 302 -9.93 14.47 -2.44
C LEU A 302 -10.75 14.65 -3.72
N ARG A 303 -10.79 15.85 -4.30
CA ARG A 303 -11.47 16.09 -5.57
C ARG A 303 -10.73 15.41 -6.72
N PRO A 304 -11.44 14.72 -7.62
CA PRO A 304 -10.80 13.99 -8.71
C PRO A 304 -10.10 14.93 -9.69
N VAL A 305 -8.91 14.53 -10.15
CA VAL A 305 -8.18 15.21 -11.23
C VAL A 305 -8.27 14.35 -12.48
N PHE A 306 -8.73 14.95 -13.57
CA PHE A 306 -8.77 14.34 -14.89
C PHE A 306 -7.80 15.06 -15.82
N ALA A 307 -7.14 14.33 -16.70
CA ALA A 307 -6.07 14.84 -17.57
C ALA A 307 -6.46 16.00 -18.49
N ASP A 308 -7.76 16.18 -18.72
CA ASP A 308 -8.31 17.27 -19.53
C ASP A 308 -8.65 18.55 -18.75
N ALA A 309 -8.43 18.56 -17.42
CA ALA A 309 -8.89 19.65 -16.54
C ALA A 309 -7.76 20.49 -15.93
N ASP A 310 -6.49 20.09 -16.05
CA ASP A 310 -5.39 20.83 -15.39
C ASP A 310 -4.14 20.88 -16.28
N PRO A 311 -3.88 22.06 -16.92
CA PRO A 311 -2.73 22.27 -17.80
C PRO A 311 -1.37 22.28 -17.07
N GLU A 312 -1.34 22.41 -15.73
CA GLU A 312 -0.09 22.48 -14.94
C GLU A 312 0.39 21.13 -14.38
N THR A 313 -0.33 20.03 -14.64
CA THR A 313 0.12 18.69 -14.22
C THR A 313 0.89 18.00 -15.34
N GLU A 314 1.79 17.03 -14.99
CA GLU A 314 2.39 16.13 -16.01
C GLU A 314 1.33 15.42 -16.87
N ALA A 315 0.10 15.33 -16.39
CA ALA A 315 -1.07 14.92 -17.16
C ALA A 315 -1.56 16.03 -18.11
N GLY A 316 -1.33 17.32 -17.80
CA GLY A 316 -1.68 18.47 -18.64
C GLY A 316 -0.78 18.63 -19.86
N GLU A 317 0.50 18.25 -19.78
CA GLU A 317 1.37 18.16 -20.96
C GLU A 317 0.92 17.04 -21.92
N ALA A 318 0.20 16.04 -21.42
CA ALA A 318 -0.49 15.03 -22.21
C ALA A 318 -1.95 15.42 -22.58
N ALA A 319 -2.43 16.59 -22.17
CA ALA A 319 -3.84 17.03 -22.27
C ALA A 319 -4.33 17.29 -23.73
N GLY A 320 -3.46 17.18 -24.70
CA GLY A 320 -3.86 17.09 -26.11
C GLY A 320 -4.15 15.67 -26.59
N ALA A 321 -3.90 14.64 -25.77
CA ALA A 321 -4.10 13.27 -26.16
C ALA A 321 -5.46 12.75 -25.65
N ALA A 322 -6.27 12.19 -26.54
CA ALA A 322 -7.51 11.49 -26.18
C ALA A 322 -7.24 10.42 -25.10
N TRP A 323 -8.16 10.26 -24.14
CA TRP A 323 -8.08 9.23 -23.09
C TRP A 323 -7.71 7.86 -23.68
N ALA A 324 -6.70 7.23 -23.08
CA ALA A 324 -6.21 5.92 -23.51
C ALA A 324 -6.89 4.81 -22.72
N ASP A 325 -7.58 3.90 -23.41
CA ASP A 325 -8.27 2.76 -22.80
C ASP A 325 -7.25 1.81 -22.13
N PRO A 326 -7.30 1.63 -20.80
CA PRO A 326 -6.41 0.72 -20.07
C PRO A 326 -6.52 -0.76 -20.51
N ASP A 327 -7.60 -1.14 -21.15
CA ASP A 327 -7.80 -2.50 -21.65
C ASP A 327 -7.16 -2.72 -23.03
N ARG A 328 -6.64 -1.65 -23.67
CA ARG A 328 -6.05 -1.67 -25.00
C ARG A 328 -4.57 -1.27 -25.00
N GLY A 329 -3.70 -2.21 -24.65
CA GLY A 329 -2.25 -2.07 -24.82
C GLY A 329 -1.89 -1.92 -26.31
N LYS A 330 -0.89 -1.08 -26.61
CA LYS A 330 -0.33 -0.98 -27.97
C LYS A 330 0.57 -2.19 -28.26
N PRO A 331 0.31 -3.02 -29.29
CA PRO A 331 1.02 -4.29 -29.52
C PRO A 331 2.56 -4.14 -29.49
N GLY A 332 3.11 -3.15 -30.19
CA GLY A 332 4.56 -2.90 -30.20
C GLY A 332 5.13 -2.61 -28.80
N ARG A 333 4.47 -1.73 -28.00
CA ARG A 333 4.92 -1.42 -26.64
C ARG A 333 4.78 -2.60 -25.68
N VAL A 334 3.75 -3.42 -25.87
CA VAL A 334 3.58 -4.66 -25.08
C VAL A 334 4.69 -5.65 -25.43
N ALA A 335 5.06 -5.76 -26.73
CA ALA A 335 6.17 -6.61 -27.15
C ALA A 335 7.51 -6.13 -26.58
N ASP A 336 7.79 -4.82 -26.63
CA ASP A 336 9.00 -4.25 -26.03
C ASP A 336 9.09 -4.54 -24.54
N ALA A 337 7.98 -4.34 -23.81
CA ALA A 337 7.91 -4.65 -22.38
C ALA A 337 8.12 -6.16 -22.11
N ALA A 338 7.65 -7.02 -23.00
CA ALA A 338 7.85 -8.47 -22.88
C ALA A 338 9.30 -8.86 -23.12
N LEU A 339 9.99 -8.22 -24.07
CA LEU A 339 11.42 -8.44 -24.30
C LEU A 339 12.26 -7.99 -23.11
N ASP A 340 12.01 -6.81 -22.55
CA ASP A 340 12.70 -6.35 -21.34
C ASP A 340 12.51 -7.33 -20.18
N ALA A 341 11.29 -7.81 -19.97
CA ALA A 341 10.98 -8.80 -18.92
C ALA A 341 11.70 -10.14 -19.18
N LEU A 342 11.74 -10.61 -20.42
CA LEU A 342 12.44 -11.85 -20.81
C LEU A 342 13.94 -11.73 -20.55
N VAL A 343 14.56 -10.63 -20.97
CA VAL A 343 15.99 -10.37 -20.71
C VAL A 343 16.29 -10.42 -19.22
N SER A 344 15.48 -9.75 -18.39
CA SER A 344 15.70 -9.75 -16.93
C SER A 344 15.54 -11.14 -16.31
N VAL A 345 14.59 -11.95 -16.77
CA VAL A 345 14.43 -13.33 -16.28
C VAL A 345 15.60 -14.22 -16.71
N ILE A 346 16.12 -14.07 -17.93
CA ILE A 346 17.29 -14.82 -18.40
C ILE A 346 18.54 -14.46 -17.57
N LEU A 347 18.78 -13.16 -17.32
CA LEU A 347 19.90 -12.71 -16.49
C LEU A 347 19.81 -13.22 -15.06
N GLU A 348 18.60 -13.19 -14.48
CA GLU A 348 18.36 -13.73 -13.15
C GLU A 348 18.58 -15.26 -13.10
N ALA A 349 18.17 -16.00 -14.13
CA ALA A 349 18.40 -17.43 -14.22
C ALA A 349 19.90 -17.75 -14.31
N ALA A 350 20.64 -17.03 -15.17
CA ALA A 350 22.09 -17.19 -15.30
C ALA A 350 22.83 -16.88 -13.98
N ALA A 351 22.45 -15.80 -13.27
CA ALA A 351 23.06 -15.46 -11.99
C ALA A 351 22.85 -16.53 -10.90
N ARG A 352 21.71 -17.23 -10.93
CA ARG A 352 21.44 -18.33 -9.98
C ARG A 352 22.21 -19.61 -10.27
N GLU A 353 22.55 -19.86 -11.52
CA GLU A 353 23.41 -21.01 -11.90
C GLU A 353 24.85 -20.81 -11.43
N ASP A 354 25.32 -19.54 -11.33
CA ASP A 354 26.66 -19.20 -10.85
C ASP A 354 26.80 -19.19 -9.31
N GLU A 355 25.69 -19.25 -8.55
CA GLU A 355 25.75 -19.35 -7.08
C GLU A 355 26.22 -20.76 -6.67
N PRO A 356 27.34 -20.90 -5.93
CA PRO A 356 27.81 -22.21 -5.47
C PRO A 356 26.75 -22.85 -4.55
N ALA A 357 26.45 -24.11 -4.82
CA ALA A 357 25.49 -24.87 -4.02
C ALA A 357 25.79 -24.74 -2.51
N PRO A 358 24.77 -24.54 -1.66
CA PRO A 358 24.97 -24.38 -0.23
C PRO A 358 25.75 -25.59 0.32
N GLN A 359 26.93 -25.33 0.89
CA GLN A 359 27.76 -26.35 1.52
C GLN A 359 26.95 -26.99 2.65
N THR A 360 26.46 -28.18 2.43
CA THR A 360 25.86 -29.01 3.48
C THR A 360 26.90 -29.19 4.58
N ARG A 361 26.68 -28.56 5.73
CA ARG A 361 27.48 -28.81 6.94
C ARG A 361 27.38 -30.30 7.25
N ARG A 362 28.41 -31.06 6.85
CA ARG A 362 28.60 -32.41 7.32
C ARG A 362 28.70 -32.37 8.84
N SER A 363 27.70 -32.92 9.52
CA SER A 363 27.73 -33.20 10.93
C SER A 363 28.96 -34.08 11.24
N ARG A 364 29.96 -33.51 11.90
CA ARG A 364 31.03 -34.32 12.50
C ARG A 364 30.42 -35.14 13.62
N SER A 365 30.09 -36.40 13.29
CA SER A 365 29.84 -37.43 14.27
C SER A 365 31.15 -37.60 15.09
N THR A 366 31.13 -37.09 16.31
CA THR A 366 32.16 -37.44 17.30
C THR A 366 31.86 -38.85 17.80
N ARG A 367 32.57 -39.83 17.22
CA ARG A 367 32.68 -41.19 17.75
C ARG A 367 33.40 -41.08 19.12
N LYS A 368 32.65 -41.18 20.21
CA LYS A 368 33.24 -41.52 21.51
C LYS A 368 33.73 -42.93 21.46
N VAL A 369 35.05 -43.07 21.44
CA VAL A 369 35.74 -44.35 21.77
C VAL A 369 35.78 -44.46 23.30
N GLY A 370 35.21 -45.54 23.85
CA GLY A 370 35.25 -45.82 25.26
C GLY A 370 36.62 -46.35 25.68
N LYS A 371 36.95 -46.06 26.90
CA LYS A 371 37.67 -46.92 27.84
C LYS A 371 37.10 -46.71 29.23
#